data_b6a55362173c2068a36f94cfcb33fb7d
#
_entry.id   b6a55362173c2068a36f94cfcb33fb7d
#
_cell.length_a   1.000
_cell.length_b   1.000
_cell.length_c   1.000
_cell.angle_alpha   90.00
_cell.angle_beta   90.00
_cell.angle_gamma   90.00
#
_symmetry.space_group_name_H-M   'P 1'
#
loop_
_entity.id
_entity.type
_entity.pdbx_description
1 polymer ?
#
loop_
_entity_poly.entity_id
_entity_poly.type
_entity_poly.pdbx_seq_one_letter_code
_entity_poly.pdbx_strand_id
1 'polypeptide(L)'
;MSTAPPVPSVAPRPPAWSARPVSPRPVAMAGLAMEGTPSLRLPGEHFAAALLFLIAGSLGLIWIAPELAAGLYLSPHVAGVTHCFTLGWLSMTIFGAMYQLLPVALGVSIHSERAGHVSFCAFAPGVALFAFGVASSSEALRNIGITLIAIGVTCLVINVALSLRKVADRDVIWGAIVIALSFLTLTFVMGALLARNIHSGFLGGWRVTVLATHLHVALLGWVLVMIVGISHRLLPMFLLAHGADTRWTSRALASLAAGVVILAIGLITTHGAASGMITWVGLLLIECGVVCFLIQAGLFFRARKRPRLDAGLRHAATGLFFIAASAALAPLVLASGPEHRQLDTTYVLLGLLGGLTLYVIGQFYKIVPFLAWMARFRNEMGKKRVPTVAQLYSPLVAHIDLALFAAGSLGMAMGVITGISLLTRIAAMLVASGVALFVSQIARVALATSFRDIGAAGVQPQIAKTFE
;
A
#
# COMPACT_ATOMS: atom_id res chain seq x y z
N MET A 1 37.49 -57.06 50.83
CA MET A 1 37.61 -56.30 49.57
C MET A 1 36.21 -56.11 49.00
N SER A 2 35.67 -54.91 49.25
CA SER A 2 34.33 -54.53 48.79
C SER A 2 34.53 -53.63 47.59
N THR A 3 34.09 -54.06 46.42
CA THR A 3 34.10 -53.26 45.19
C THR A 3 32.78 -52.49 45.03
N ALA A 4 32.85 -51.17 45.10
CA ALA A 4 31.70 -50.29 44.81
C ALA A 4 31.38 -50.30 43.34
N PRO A 5 30.09 -50.19 42.96
CA PRO A 5 29.67 -50.13 41.54
C PRO A 5 29.99 -48.79 40.88
N PRO A 6 30.24 -48.74 39.55
CA PRO A 6 30.60 -47.51 38.86
C PRO A 6 29.42 -46.55 38.78
N VAL A 7 29.69 -45.25 39.00
CA VAL A 7 28.74 -44.15 38.88
C VAL A 7 28.44 -43.91 37.38
N PRO A 8 27.17 -43.78 36.95
CA PRO A 8 26.87 -43.48 35.55
C PRO A 8 27.24 -42.02 35.21
N SER A 9 28.01 -41.85 34.14
CA SER A 9 28.39 -40.53 33.59
C SER A 9 27.14 -39.81 33.03
N VAL A 10 26.77 -38.71 33.66
CA VAL A 10 25.72 -37.82 33.16
C VAL A 10 26.33 -36.97 32.05
N ALA A 11 25.87 -37.16 30.80
CA ALA A 11 26.24 -36.32 29.69
C ALA A 11 25.76 -34.85 29.94
N PRO A 12 26.57 -33.83 29.63
CA PRO A 12 26.19 -32.44 29.83
C PRO A 12 24.96 -32.07 29.00
N ARG A 13 23.97 -31.44 29.64
CA ARG A 13 22.79 -30.89 28.95
C ARG A 13 23.25 -29.76 28.01
N PRO A 14 22.80 -29.74 26.75
CA PRO A 14 23.08 -28.64 25.85
C PRO A 14 22.50 -27.33 26.41
N PRO A 15 23.17 -26.19 26.19
CA PRO A 15 22.74 -24.91 26.72
C PRO A 15 21.37 -24.49 26.12
N ALA A 16 20.54 -23.82 26.92
CA ALA A 16 19.13 -23.46 26.65
C ALA A 16 18.89 -22.53 25.44
N TRP A 17 19.97 -22.09 24.76
CA TRP A 17 19.90 -21.27 23.57
C TRP A 17 20.03 -22.03 22.22
N SER A 18 20.25 -23.33 22.25
CA SER A 18 20.17 -24.15 21.04
C SER A 18 18.69 -24.26 20.57
N ALA A 19 18.21 -23.18 19.98
CA ALA A 19 16.93 -23.20 19.30
C ALA A 19 16.94 -24.32 18.26
N ARG A 20 16.09 -25.32 18.46
CA ARG A 20 15.82 -26.32 17.41
C ARG A 20 15.47 -25.55 16.14
N PRO A 21 16.08 -25.86 15.00
CA PRO A 21 15.62 -25.29 13.75
C PRO A 21 14.14 -25.65 13.59
N VAL A 22 13.27 -24.63 13.65
CA VAL A 22 11.86 -24.80 13.27
C VAL A 22 11.92 -25.17 11.79
N SER A 23 11.72 -26.45 11.48
CA SER A 23 11.60 -26.90 10.12
C SER A 23 10.48 -26.06 9.48
N PRO A 24 10.73 -25.33 8.38
CA PRO A 24 9.68 -24.62 7.69
C PRO A 24 8.68 -25.69 7.23
N ARG A 25 7.48 -25.70 7.81
CA ARG A 25 6.37 -26.48 7.26
C ARG A 25 6.25 -26.07 5.80
N PRO A 26 6.33 -27.01 4.84
CA PRO A 26 6.09 -26.68 3.45
C PRO A 26 4.68 -26.09 3.38
N VAL A 27 4.58 -24.80 3.08
CA VAL A 27 3.31 -24.16 2.75
C VAL A 27 2.93 -24.73 1.39
N ALA A 28 2.28 -25.88 1.39
CA ALA A 28 1.65 -26.43 0.22
C ALA A 28 0.61 -25.38 -0.22
N MET A 29 0.81 -24.77 -1.40
CA MET A 29 -0.13 -23.81 -1.99
C MET A 29 -1.56 -24.42 -2.15
N ALA A 30 -1.69 -25.72 -2.08
CA ALA A 30 -2.97 -26.47 -2.08
C ALA A 30 -3.72 -26.42 -0.72
N GLY A 31 -3.06 -26.03 0.39
CA GLY A 31 -3.66 -25.99 1.73
C GLY A 31 -4.32 -24.67 2.10
N LEU A 32 -4.34 -23.66 1.20
CA LEU A 32 -4.93 -22.35 1.44
C LEU A 32 -6.47 -22.30 1.25
N ALA A 33 -7.13 -23.44 1.21
CA ALA A 33 -8.57 -23.52 1.46
C ALA A 33 -8.79 -23.45 2.98
N MET A 34 -8.61 -22.30 3.55
CA MET A 34 -8.80 -22.10 4.97
C MET A 34 -10.30 -22.02 5.27
N GLU A 35 -10.78 -22.97 6.06
CA GLU A 35 -12.03 -22.78 6.80
C GLU A 35 -11.93 -21.43 7.52
N GLY A 36 -12.84 -20.49 7.21
CA GLY A 36 -12.85 -19.14 7.80
C GLY A 36 -12.28 -18.01 6.95
N THR A 37 -11.88 -18.26 5.68
CA THR A 37 -11.61 -17.16 4.74
C THR A 37 -12.90 -16.45 4.38
N PRO A 38 -12.97 -15.10 4.46
CA PRO A 38 -14.17 -14.37 4.07
C PRO A 38 -14.54 -14.63 2.61
N SER A 39 -15.81 -14.43 2.29
CA SER A 39 -16.27 -14.48 0.92
C SER A 39 -15.43 -13.51 0.07
N LEU A 40 -15.11 -13.89 -1.17
CA LEU A 40 -14.38 -13.00 -2.10
C LEU A 40 -15.16 -11.71 -2.42
N ARG A 41 -16.44 -11.65 -2.02
CA ARG A 41 -17.29 -10.47 -2.18
C ARG A 41 -16.74 -9.28 -1.39
N LEU A 42 -16.38 -9.49 -0.11
CA LEU A 42 -15.91 -8.41 0.77
C LEU A 42 -14.61 -7.73 0.26
N PRO A 43 -13.51 -8.43 -0.06
CA PRO A 43 -12.36 -7.77 -0.69
C PRO A 43 -12.68 -7.28 -2.11
N GLY A 44 -13.53 -7.98 -2.87
CA GLY A 44 -13.89 -7.63 -4.24
C GLY A 44 -14.60 -6.28 -4.37
N GLU A 45 -15.56 -5.98 -3.49
CA GLU A 45 -16.26 -4.69 -3.49
C GLU A 45 -15.32 -3.53 -3.16
N HIS A 46 -14.37 -3.72 -2.21
CA HIS A 46 -13.35 -2.72 -1.92
C HIS A 46 -12.40 -2.49 -3.10
N PHE A 47 -11.94 -3.55 -3.75
CA PHE A 47 -11.05 -3.45 -4.91
C PHE A 47 -11.74 -2.79 -6.10
N ALA A 48 -13.01 -3.12 -6.35
CA ALA A 48 -13.78 -2.47 -7.41
C ALA A 48 -13.94 -0.96 -7.17
N ALA A 49 -14.31 -0.56 -5.95
CA ALA A 49 -14.40 0.85 -5.58
C ALA A 49 -13.02 1.54 -5.67
N ALA A 50 -11.96 0.90 -5.22
CA ALA A 50 -10.59 1.44 -5.32
C ALA A 50 -10.20 1.73 -6.77
N LEU A 51 -10.51 0.84 -7.72
CA LEU A 51 -10.26 1.05 -9.15
C LEU A 51 -11.05 2.23 -9.71
N LEU A 52 -12.30 2.42 -9.29
CA LEU A 52 -13.10 3.58 -9.68
C LEU A 52 -12.50 4.89 -9.18
N PHE A 53 -12.03 4.93 -7.93
CA PHE A 53 -11.35 6.09 -7.38
C PHE A 53 -9.99 6.35 -8.05
N LEU A 54 -9.25 5.30 -8.44
CA LEU A 54 -8.01 5.45 -9.19
C LEU A 54 -8.26 6.09 -10.56
N ILE A 55 -9.32 5.69 -11.27
CA ILE A 55 -9.76 6.33 -12.51
C ILE A 55 -10.12 7.79 -12.24
N ALA A 56 -10.99 8.05 -11.27
CA ALA A 56 -11.43 9.41 -10.95
C ALA A 56 -10.26 10.32 -10.58
N GLY A 57 -9.35 9.82 -9.76
CA GLY A 57 -8.12 10.53 -9.37
C GLY A 57 -7.22 10.82 -10.57
N SER A 58 -6.99 9.83 -11.45
CA SER A 58 -6.13 10.02 -12.63
C SER A 58 -6.71 11.02 -13.65
N LEU A 59 -8.03 11.03 -13.85
CA LEU A 59 -8.71 12.06 -14.65
C LEU A 59 -8.64 13.42 -13.94
N GLY A 60 -8.80 13.44 -12.63
CA GLY A 60 -8.64 14.63 -11.80
C GLY A 60 -7.25 15.26 -11.92
N LEU A 61 -6.16 14.48 -12.06
CA LEU A 61 -4.81 15.01 -12.28
C LEU A 61 -4.71 15.86 -13.56
N ILE A 62 -5.40 15.47 -14.63
CA ILE A 62 -5.44 16.24 -15.90
C ILE A 62 -6.08 17.60 -15.66
N TRP A 63 -7.15 17.61 -14.87
CA TRP A 63 -7.89 18.84 -14.54
C TRP A 63 -7.07 19.79 -13.67
N ILE A 64 -6.43 19.29 -12.60
CA ILE A 64 -5.65 20.12 -11.65
C ILE A 64 -4.20 20.38 -12.09
N ALA A 65 -3.77 19.89 -13.27
CA ALA A 65 -2.39 20.05 -13.72
C ALA A 65 -1.87 21.48 -13.71
N PRO A 66 -2.64 22.53 -14.08
CA PRO A 66 -2.19 23.93 -13.96
C PRO A 66 -1.95 24.36 -12.52
N GLU A 67 -2.80 23.92 -11.59
CA GLU A 67 -2.67 24.25 -10.17
C GLU A 67 -1.42 23.58 -9.55
N LEU A 68 -1.16 22.32 -9.93
CA LEU A 68 0.04 21.59 -9.50
C LEU A 68 1.31 22.27 -10.03
N ALA A 69 1.35 22.66 -11.32
CA ALA A 69 2.49 23.36 -11.91
C ALA A 69 2.74 24.72 -11.24
N ALA A 70 1.67 25.41 -10.80
CA ALA A 70 1.76 26.67 -10.07
C ALA A 70 2.10 26.47 -8.57
N GLY A 71 2.27 25.26 -8.06
CA GLY A 71 2.54 24.96 -6.64
C GLY A 71 1.34 25.25 -5.72
N LEU A 72 0.10 25.23 -6.25
CA LEU A 72 -1.12 25.53 -5.49
C LEU A 72 -1.66 24.31 -4.75
N TYR A 73 -0.81 23.62 -3.98
CA TYR A 73 -1.18 22.39 -3.26
C TYR A 73 -2.26 22.59 -2.18
N LEU A 74 -2.51 23.83 -1.75
CA LEU A 74 -3.59 24.15 -0.80
C LEU A 74 -4.95 24.35 -1.48
N SER A 75 -5.02 24.23 -2.81
CA SER A 75 -6.27 24.33 -3.56
C SER A 75 -7.27 23.24 -3.13
N PRO A 76 -8.55 23.58 -2.99
CA PRO A 76 -9.61 22.60 -2.75
C PRO A 76 -9.67 21.50 -3.83
N HIS A 77 -9.43 21.84 -5.10
CA HIS A 77 -9.40 20.87 -6.20
C HIS A 77 -8.27 19.87 -6.02
N VAL A 78 -7.06 20.35 -5.72
CA VAL A 78 -5.90 19.47 -5.45
C VAL A 78 -6.18 18.56 -4.25
N ALA A 79 -6.76 19.09 -3.17
CA ALA A 79 -7.12 18.29 -2.00
C ALA A 79 -8.16 17.23 -2.35
N GLY A 80 -9.22 17.56 -3.11
CA GLY A 80 -10.23 16.58 -3.53
C GLY A 80 -9.64 15.44 -4.36
N VAL A 81 -8.83 15.76 -5.37
CA VAL A 81 -8.15 14.76 -6.21
C VAL A 81 -7.17 13.92 -5.40
N THR A 82 -6.41 14.51 -4.48
CA THR A 82 -5.51 13.79 -3.59
C THR A 82 -6.24 12.73 -2.76
N HIS A 83 -7.46 13.05 -2.26
CA HIS A 83 -8.25 12.09 -1.48
C HIS A 83 -8.84 10.96 -2.34
N CYS A 84 -9.00 11.13 -3.65
CA CYS A 84 -9.29 9.99 -4.53
C CYS A 84 -8.14 8.97 -4.53
N PHE A 85 -6.88 9.42 -4.47
CA PHE A 85 -5.73 8.51 -4.36
C PHE A 85 -5.53 7.95 -2.95
N THR A 86 -5.60 8.79 -1.92
CA THR A 86 -5.23 8.39 -0.55
C THR A 86 -6.32 7.59 0.15
N LEU A 87 -7.56 8.08 0.15
CA LEU A 87 -8.71 7.38 0.73
C LEU A 87 -9.33 6.39 -0.26
N GLY A 88 -9.59 6.88 -1.51
CA GLY A 88 -10.31 6.11 -2.51
C GLY A 88 -9.50 4.95 -3.10
N TRP A 89 -8.23 5.15 -3.41
CA TRP A 89 -7.38 4.11 -3.98
C TRP A 89 -6.60 3.35 -2.89
N LEU A 90 -5.69 4.01 -2.18
CA LEU A 90 -4.77 3.33 -1.27
C LEU A 90 -5.48 2.75 -0.04
N SER A 91 -6.24 3.56 0.70
CA SER A 91 -6.91 3.09 1.91
C SER A 91 -8.00 2.06 1.61
N MET A 92 -8.81 2.27 0.57
CA MET A 92 -9.82 1.30 0.14
C MET A 92 -9.19 -0.05 -0.25
N THR A 93 -8.07 -0.01 -0.99
CA THR A 93 -7.29 -1.21 -1.34
C THR A 93 -6.77 -1.92 -0.10
N ILE A 94 -6.19 -1.17 0.85
CA ILE A 94 -5.67 -1.75 2.10
C ILE A 94 -6.79 -2.37 2.91
N PHE A 95 -7.97 -1.75 2.99
CA PHE A 95 -9.13 -2.29 3.69
C PHE A 95 -9.56 -3.64 3.10
N GLY A 96 -9.73 -3.70 1.77
CA GLY A 96 -10.05 -4.94 1.07
C GLY A 96 -8.97 -6.02 1.25
N ALA A 97 -7.71 -5.62 1.14
CA ALA A 97 -6.58 -6.53 1.32
C ALA A 97 -6.49 -7.09 2.74
N MET A 98 -6.76 -6.28 3.78
CA MET A 98 -6.76 -6.75 5.17
C MET A 98 -7.78 -7.86 5.40
N TYR A 99 -8.99 -7.76 4.84
CA TYR A 99 -9.99 -8.81 4.97
C TYR A 99 -9.55 -10.14 4.34
N GLN A 100 -8.74 -10.10 3.30
CA GLN A 100 -8.19 -11.29 2.67
C GLN A 100 -6.89 -11.77 3.33
N LEU A 101 -6.02 -10.86 3.75
CA LEU A 101 -4.68 -11.19 4.22
C LEU A 101 -4.64 -11.59 5.71
N LEU A 102 -5.52 -11.05 6.56
CA LEU A 102 -5.56 -11.43 7.98
C LEU A 102 -5.69 -12.95 8.19
N PRO A 103 -6.63 -13.66 7.54
CA PRO A 103 -6.69 -15.11 7.64
C PRO A 103 -5.45 -15.80 7.08
N VAL A 104 -4.90 -15.32 5.96
CA VAL A 104 -3.76 -15.94 5.27
C VAL A 104 -2.44 -15.67 5.99
N ALA A 105 -2.22 -14.44 6.47
CA ALA A 105 -0.95 -14.04 7.07
C ALA A 105 -0.86 -14.40 8.55
N LEU A 106 -1.97 -14.23 9.31
CA LEU A 106 -2.00 -14.41 10.76
C LEU A 106 -2.79 -15.63 11.23
N GLY A 107 -3.44 -16.37 10.30
CA GLY A 107 -4.18 -17.60 10.62
C GLY A 107 -5.45 -17.38 11.45
N VAL A 108 -6.03 -16.18 11.43
CA VAL A 108 -7.23 -15.85 12.22
C VAL A 108 -8.39 -15.42 11.35
N SER A 109 -9.59 -15.92 11.67
CA SER A 109 -10.81 -15.47 11.01
C SER A 109 -11.13 -14.02 11.38
N ILE A 110 -11.70 -13.28 10.44
CA ILE A 110 -12.23 -11.94 10.68
C ILE A 110 -13.33 -12.00 11.74
N HIS A 111 -13.37 -11.00 12.61
CA HIS A 111 -14.35 -10.96 13.70
C HIS A 111 -15.80 -10.94 13.17
N SER A 112 -16.08 -10.09 12.16
CA SER A 112 -17.39 -9.97 11.54
C SER A 112 -17.31 -9.54 10.06
N GLU A 113 -17.80 -10.38 9.13
CA GLU A 113 -17.96 -10.00 7.73
C GLU A 113 -19.02 -8.91 7.55
N ARG A 114 -20.10 -8.95 8.35
CA ARG A 114 -21.15 -7.92 8.32
C ARG A 114 -20.60 -6.54 8.66
N ALA A 115 -19.75 -6.45 9.70
CA ALA A 115 -19.06 -5.19 10.04
C ALA A 115 -18.13 -4.72 8.89
N GLY A 116 -17.51 -5.65 8.14
CA GLY A 116 -16.75 -5.34 6.95
C GLY A 116 -17.60 -4.70 5.85
N HIS A 117 -18.79 -5.26 5.55
CA HIS A 117 -19.73 -4.68 4.59
C HIS A 117 -20.28 -3.33 5.04
N VAL A 118 -20.59 -3.17 6.33
CA VAL A 118 -21.02 -1.87 6.89
C VAL A 118 -19.91 -0.83 6.75
N SER A 119 -18.66 -1.22 7.04
CA SER A 119 -17.48 -0.36 6.81
C SER A 119 -17.41 0.08 5.36
N PHE A 120 -17.55 -0.82 4.39
CA PHE A 120 -17.54 -0.52 2.97
C PHE A 120 -18.69 0.41 2.56
N CYS A 121 -19.93 0.07 2.94
CA CYS A 121 -21.13 0.83 2.56
C CYS A 121 -21.12 2.27 3.12
N ALA A 122 -20.41 2.51 4.21
CA ALA A 122 -20.20 3.85 4.74
C ALA A 122 -18.99 4.53 4.11
N PHE A 123 -17.83 3.84 4.04
CA PHE A 123 -16.57 4.44 3.64
C PHE A 123 -16.55 4.84 2.16
N ALA A 124 -17.01 3.97 1.24
CA ALA A 124 -16.94 4.25 -0.20
C ALA A 124 -17.76 5.50 -0.62
N PRO A 125 -19.06 5.62 -0.30
CA PRO A 125 -19.80 6.85 -0.58
C PRO A 125 -19.30 8.03 0.25
N GLY A 126 -18.82 7.80 1.48
CA GLY A 126 -18.21 8.82 2.31
C GLY A 126 -17.01 9.48 1.64
N VAL A 127 -16.10 8.70 1.05
CA VAL A 127 -14.94 9.20 0.29
C VAL A 127 -15.38 9.98 -0.94
N ALA A 128 -16.38 9.51 -1.69
CA ALA A 128 -16.89 10.21 -2.88
C ALA A 128 -17.47 11.58 -2.51
N LEU A 129 -18.34 11.62 -1.51
CA LEU A 129 -18.97 12.86 -1.04
C LEU A 129 -17.94 13.83 -0.45
N PHE A 130 -16.96 13.31 0.29
CA PHE A 130 -15.89 14.11 0.87
C PHE A 130 -15.00 14.73 -0.19
N ALA A 131 -14.46 13.92 -1.11
CA ALA A 131 -13.55 14.40 -2.16
C ALA A 131 -14.24 15.44 -3.05
N PHE A 132 -15.48 15.17 -3.47
CA PHE A 132 -16.28 16.12 -4.26
C PHE A 132 -16.67 17.35 -3.43
N GLY A 133 -17.07 17.19 -2.17
CA GLY A 133 -17.43 18.28 -1.26
C GLY A 133 -16.26 19.22 -0.96
N VAL A 134 -15.04 18.68 -0.85
CA VAL A 134 -13.82 19.51 -0.72
C VAL A 134 -13.57 20.25 -2.05
N ALA A 135 -13.56 19.56 -3.18
CA ALA A 135 -13.27 20.13 -4.49
C ALA A 135 -14.29 21.22 -4.89
N SER A 136 -15.58 21.01 -4.61
CA SER A 136 -16.66 21.98 -4.90
C SER A 136 -16.87 23.01 -3.80
N SER A 137 -16.07 22.97 -2.72
CA SER A 137 -16.24 23.83 -1.53
C SER A 137 -17.61 23.71 -0.86
N SER A 138 -18.32 22.58 -1.07
CA SER A 138 -19.62 22.30 -0.46
C SER A 138 -19.46 21.82 0.98
N GLU A 139 -19.89 22.63 1.96
CA GLU A 139 -19.81 22.26 3.38
C GLU A 139 -20.70 21.04 3.68
N ALA A 140 -21.92 20.99 3.17
CA ALA A 140 -22.86 19.91 3.42
C ALA A 140 -22.31 18.56 2.96
N LEU A 141 -21.82 18.48 1.70
CA LEU A 141 -21.27 17.24 1.14
C LEU A 141 -20.00 16.80 1.90
N ARG A 142 -19.14 17.75 2.23
CA ARG A 142 -17.93 17.49 3.03
C ARG A 142 -18.28 16.92 4.41
N ASN A 143 -19.24 17.50 5.12
CA ASN A 143 -19.63 17.09 6.47
C ASN A 143 -20.33 15.70 6.45
N ILE A 144 -21.21 15.45 5.49
CA ILE A 144 -21.81 14.11 5.29
C ILE A 144 -20.70 13.10 4.98
N GLY A 145 -19.78 13.43 4.06
CA GLY A 145 -18.67 12.57 3.67
C GLY A 145 -17.79 12.20 4.86
N ILE A 146 -17.38 13.17 5.69
CA ILE A 146 -16.58 12.92 6.91
C ILE A 146 -17.32 12.00 7.89
N THR A 147 -18.61 12.22 8.11
CA THR A 147 -19.40 11.38 9.02
C THR A 147 -19.44 9.93 8.53
N LEU A 148 -19.64 9.70 7.24
CA LEU A 148 -19.63 8.36 6.65
C LEU A 148 -18.24 7.72 6.72
N ILE A 149 -17.18 8.49 6.45
CA ILE A 149 -15.77 8.02 6.62
C ILE A 149 -15.53 7.62 8.08
N ALA A 150 -15.99 8.43 9.05
CA ALA A 150 -15.86 8.12 10.47
C ALA A 150 -16.48 6.76 10.81
N ILE A 151 -17.70 6.52 10.35
CA ILE A 151 -18.40 5.24 10.56
C ILE A 151 -17.59 4.11 9.93
N GLY A 152 -17.16 4.26 8.67
CA GLY A 152 -16.41 3.25 7.94
C GLY A 152 -15.07 2.91 8.61
N VAL A 153 -14.28 3.91 8.98
CA VAL A 153 -12.99 3.73 9.67
C VAL A 153 -13.18 3.11 11.05
N THR A 154 -14.14 3.57 11.82
CA THR A 154 -14.42 3.02 13.17
C THR A 154 -14.82 1.55 13.09
N CYS A 155 -15.73 1.20 12.18
CA CYS A 155 -16.13 -0.20 11.95
C CYS A 155 -14.93 -1.06 11.55
N LEU A 156 -14.05 -0.58 10.64
CA LEU A 156 -12.85 -1.30 10.25
C LEU A 156 -11.91 -1.50 11.43
N VAL A 157 -11.55 -0.42 12.13
CA VAL A 157 -10.57 -0.45 13.23
C VAL A 157 -11.03 -1.40 14.33
N ILE A 158 -12.29 -1.33 14.75
CA ILE A 158 -12.86 -2.23 15.76
C ILE A 158 -12.84 -3.68 15.26
N ASN A 159 -13.31 -3.93 14.04
CA ASN A 159 -13.39 -5.28 13.46
C ASN A 159 -12.00 -5.93 13.35
N VAL A 160 -11.01 -5.19 12.86
CA VAL A 160 -9.62 -5.67 12.74
C VAL A 160 -9.00 -5.84 14.13
N ALA A 161 -9.17 -4.90 15.06
CA ALA A 161 -8.63 -4.99 16.41
C ALA A 161 -9.18 -6.23 17.17
N LEU A 162 -10.48 -6.53 17.03
CA LEU A 162 -11.10 -7.72 17.60
C LEU A 162 -10.59 -9.01 16.93
N SER A 163 -10.29 -8.97 15.63
CA SER A 163 -9.65 -10.09 14.92
C SER A 163 -8.22 -10.33 15.42
N LEU A 164 -7.44 -9.27 15.61
CA LEU A 164 -6.05 -9.33 16.09
C LEU A 164 -5.92 -9.87 17.52
N ARG A 165 -6.97 -9.74 18.35
CA ARG A 165 -6.99 -10.33 19.70
C ARG A 165 -6.95 -11.86 19.67
N LYS A 166 -7.38 -12.49 18.57
CA LYS A 166 -7.37 -13.95 18.39
C LYS A 166 -6.01 -14.51 18.00
N VAL A 167 -5.04 -13.64 17.64
CA VAL A 167 -3.70 -14.04 17.19
C VAL A 167 -2.88 -14.49 18.39
N ALA A 168 -2.43 -15.77 18.37
CA ALA A 168 -1.60 -16.35 19.44
C ALA A 168 -0.14 -15.90 19.29
N ASP A 169 0.42 -16.00 18.06
CA ASP A 169 1.81 -15.63 17.78
C ASP A 169 1.88 -14.24 17.16
N ARG A 170 2.26 -13.25 17.96
CA ARG A 170 2.34 -11.85 17.57
C ARG A 170 3.66 -11.57 16.86
N ASP A 171 3.66 -11.79 15.56
CA ASP A 171 4.82 -11.55 14.69
C ASP A 171 4.94 -10.07 14.24
N VAL A 172 5.90 -9.81 13.38
CA VAL A 172 6.15 -8.48 12.80
C VAL A 172 4.97 -7.94 12.00
N ILE A 173 4.15 -8.82 11.39
CA ILE A 173 2.98 -8.41 10.62
C ILE A 173 1.87 -7.93 11.57
N TRP A 174 1.66 -8.64 12.67
CA TRP A 174 0.74 -8.20 13.71
C TRP A 174 1.10 -6.81 14.23
N GLY A 175 2.39 -6.60 14.53
CA GLY A 175 2.90 -5.30 14.97
C GLY A 175 2.69 -4.19 13.95
N ALA A 176 2.98 -4.47 12.67
CA ALA A 176 2.78 -3.53 11.59
C ALA A 176 1.31 -3.08 11.45
N ILE A 177 0.36 -4.02 11.54
CA ILE A 177 -1.07 -3.71 11.44
C ILE A 177 -1.52 -2.85 12.64
N VAL A 178 -1.08 -3.17 13.87
CA VAL A 178 -1.41 -2.37 15.05
C VAL A 178 -0.89 -0.94 14.92
N ILE A 179 0.38 -0.77 14.53
CA ILE A 179 0.99 0.56 14.31
C ILE A 179 0.24 1.32 13.22
N ALA A 180 -0.02 0.68 12.08
CA ALA A 180 -0.71 1.32 10.95
C ALA A 180 -2.16 1.74 11.31
N LEU A 181 -2.92 0.91 12.03
CA LEU A 181 -4.27 1.28 12.49
C LEU A 181 -4.26 2.45 13.47
N SER A 182 -3.26 2.54 14.33
CA SER A 182 -3.08 3.68 15.23
C SER A 182 -2.84 4.97 14.44
N PHE A 183 -1.98 4.91 13.42
CA PHE A 183 -1.77 6.04 12.52
C PHE A 183 -2.99 6.35 11.63
N LEU A 184 -3.76 5.35 11.19
CA LEU A 184 -5.02 5.58 10.47
C LEU A 184 -6.00 6.38 11.34
N THR A 185 -6.15 6.00 12.61
CA THR A 185 -7.01 6.71 13.55
C THR A 185 -6.56 8.16 13.74
N LEU A 186 -5.25 8.39 13.94
CA LEU A 186 -4.68 9.72 14.06
C LEU A 186 -4.85 10.53 12.76
N THR A 187 -4.60 9.91 11.60
CA THR A 187 -4.83 10.51 10.27
C THR A 187 -6.27 11.00 10.13
N PHE A 188 -7.25 10.16 10.50
CA PHE A 188 -8.66 10.51 10.43
C PHE A 188 -8.97 11.72 11.35
N VAL A 189 -8.51 11.71 12.59
CA VAL A 189 -8.74 12.82 13.54
C VAL A 189 -8.16 14.14 12.99
N MET A 190 -6.91 14.11 12.52
CA MET A 190 -6.27 15.30 11.95
C MET A 190 -6.96 15.77 10.67
N GLY A 191 -7.37 14.84 9.79
CA GLY A 191 -8.14 15.16 8.59
C GLY A 191 -9.48 15.79 8.89
N ALA A 192 -10.20 15.32 9.91
CA ALA A 192 -11.46 15.91 10.37
C ALA A 192 -11.27 17.33 10.92
N LEU A 193 -10.20 17.56 11.68
CA LEU A 193 -9.84 18.92 12.16
C LEU A 193 -9.53 19.87 10.99
N LEU A 194 -8.73 19.44 10.02
CA LEU A 194 -8.43 20.21 8.82
C LEU A 194 -9.68 20.54 8.00
N ALA A 195 -10.55 19.57 7.81
CA ALA A 195 -11.79 19.76 7.08
C ALA A 195 -12.76 20.72 7.81
N ARG A 196 -12.84 20.63 9.13
CA ARG A 196 -13.59 21.60 9.95
C ARG A 196 -13.00 23.00 9.84
N ASN A 197 -11.67 23.09 9.80
CA ASN A 197 -10.96 24.37 9.67
C ASN A 197 -11.24 25.09 8.35
N ILE A 198 -11.59 24.39 7.27
CA ILE A 198 -11.92 25.03 5.98
C ILE A 198 -13.00 26.11 6.15
N HIS A 199 -14.02 25.83 6.97
CA HIS A 199 -15.12 26.77 7.23
C HIS A 199 -14.85 27.71 8.39
N SER A 200 -14.32 27.20 9.51
CA SER A 200 -14.21 27.96 10.77
C SER A 200 -12.91 28.75 10.91
N GLY A 201 -11.85 28.38 10.16
CA GLY A 201 -10.54 29.04 10.24
C GLY A 201 -9.82 28.90 11.60
N PHE A 202 -10.31 28.04 12.52
CA PHE A 202 -9.86 28.02 13.92
C PHE A 202 -8.39 27.64 14.11
N LEU A 203 -7.78 26.94 13.13
CA LEU A 203 -6.36 26.61 13.18
C LEU A 203 -5.45 27.83 12.92
N GLY A 204 -5.96 28.88 12.28
CA GLY A 204 -5.16 30.08 11.97
C GLY A 204 -3.84 29.72 11.30
N GLY A 205 -2.72 30.21 11.82
CA GLY A 205 -1.37 29.95 11.33
C GLY A 205 -0.92 28.47 11.45
N TRP A 206 -1.59 27.65 12.26
CA TRP A 206 -1.28 26.23 12.42
C TRP A 206 -1.73 25.35 11.24
N ARG A 207 -2.59 25.88 10.35
CA ARG A 207 -3.18 25.10 9.26
C ARG A 207 -2.15 24.34 8.43
N VAL A 208 -1.07 25.01 8.01
CA VAL A 208 -0.03 24.39 7.17
C VAL A 208 0.75 23.34 7.94
N THR A 209 1.08 23.61 9.20
CA THR A 209 1.77 22.65 10.09
C THR A 209 0.95 21.39 10.31
N VAL A 210 -0.35 21.54 10.62
CA VAL A 210 -1.26 20.40 10.81
C VAL A 210 -1.44 19.63 9.50
N LEU A 211 -1.49 20.31 8.35
CA LEU A 211 -1.57 19.67 7.04
C LEU A 211 -0.30 18.86 6.74
N ALA A 212 0.89 19.44 6.95
CA ALA A 212 2.14 18.71 6.76
C ALA A 212 2.23 17.48 7.68
N THR A 213 1.85 17.62 8.95
CA THR A 213 1.81 16.51 9.91
C THR A 213 0.81 15.46 9.46
N HIS A 214 -0.41 15.84 9.08
CA HIS A 214 -1.45 14.92 8.57
C HIS A 214 -0.96 14.13 7.38
N LEU A 215 -0.30 14.75 6.41
CA LEU A 215 0.24 14.12 5.22
C LEU A 215 1.27 13.04 5.56
N HIS A 216 2.24 13.35 6.45
CA HIS A 216 3.27 12.37 6.83
C HIS A 216 2.68 11.23 7.68
N VAL A 217 1.78 11.51 8.62
CA VAL A 217 1.06 10.47 9.39
C VAL A 217 0.24 9.56 8.46
N ALA A 218 -0.43 10.13 7.45
CA ALA A 218 -1.22 9.38 6.49
C ALA A 218 -0.36 8.52 5.56
N LEU A 219 0.60 9.12 4.85
CA LEU A 219 1.35 8.41 3.82
C LEU A 219 2.43 7.49 4.39
N LEU A 220 3.15 7.94 5.42
CA LEU A 220 4.24 7.17 6.00
C LEU A 220 3.77 6.31 7.17
N GLY A 221 2.96 6.86 8.09
CA GLY A 221 2.46 6.14 9.26
C GLY A 221 1.39 5.10 8.92
N TRP A 222 0.39 5.45 8.12
CA TRP A 222 -0.66 4.51 7.73
C TRP A 222 -0.27 3.66 6.52
N VAL A 223 -0.01 4.29 5.36
CA VAL A 223 0.12 3.55 4.10
C VAL A 223 1.46 2.82 4.00
N LEU A 224 2.59 3.52 4.22
CA LEU A 224 3.91 2.92 4.05
C LEU A 224 4.20 1.86 5.13
N VAL A 225 3.84 2.10 6.40
CA VAL A 225 3.97 1.08 7.47
C VAL A 225 3.18 -0.17 7.14
N MET A 226 1.94 -0.03 6.62
CA MET A 226 1.14 -1.18 6.17
C MET A 226 1.82 -1.90 4.99
N ILE A 227 2.33 -1.17 4.00
CA ILE A 227 3.07 -1.75 2.87
C ILE A 227 4.30 -2.52 3.36
N VAL A 228 5.11 -1.96 4.27
CA VAL A 228 6.30 -2.62 4.82
C VAL A 228 5.92 -3.92 5.53
N GLY A 229 4.90 -3.88 6.40
CA GLY A 229 4.43 -5.05 7.14
C GLY A 229 3.93 -6.17 6.22
N ILE A 230 3.06 -5.84 5.26
CA ILE A 230 2.49 -6.82 4.33
C ILE A 230 3.55 -7.35 3.35
N SER A 231 4.49 -6.50 2.92
CA SER A 231 5.59 -6.89 2.03
C SER A 231 6.48 -7.97 2.65
N HIS A 232 6.59 -8.01 3.96
CA HIS A 232 7.31 -9.05 4.69
C HIS A 232 6.79 -10.46 4.37
N ARG A 233 5.50 -10.59 4.08
CA ARG A 233 4.85 -11.86 3.68
C ARG A 233 4.75 -12.01 2.16
N LEU A 234 4.31 -10.96 1.47
CA LEU A 234 3.98 -11.03 0.04
C LEU A 234 5.21 -11.09 -0.86
N LEU A 235 6.24 -10.26 -0.62
CA LEU A 235 7.42 -10.25 -1.50
C LEU A 235 8.15 -11.59 -1.54
N PRO A 236 8.53 -12.22 -0.39
CA PRO A 236 9.19 -13.53 -0.45
C PRO A 236 8.29 -14.62 -1.03
N MET A 237 6.98 -14.56 -0.81
CA MET A 237 6.02 -15.49 -1.40
C MET A 237 6.00 -15.36 -2.94
N PHE A 238 5.91 -14.15 -3.47
CA PHE A 238 5.85 -13.92 -4.92
C PHE A 238 7.19 -14.14 -5.63
N LEU A 239 8.30 -13.88 -4.94
CA LEU A 239 9.66 -14.09 -5.43
C LEU A 239 10.16 -15.52 -5.23
N LEU A 240 9.44 -16.37 -4.46
CA LEU A 240 9.89 -17.68 -3.97
C LEU A 240 11.23 -17.58 -3.23
N ALA A 241 11.41 -16.51 -2.45
CA ALA A 241 12.62 -16.18 -1.72
C ALA A 241 12.60 -16.80 -0.32
N HIS A 242 12.84 -18.12 -0.24
CA HIS A 242 12.86 -18.84 1.04
C HIS A 242 14.20 -18.62 1.75
N GLY A 243 14.16 -18.46 3.08
CA GLY A 243 15.36 -18.36 3.92
C GLY A 243 16.10 -17.01 3.86
N ALA A 244 15.49 -15.99 3.27
CA ALA A 244 16.06 -14.63 3.33
C ALA A 244 15.98 -14.07 4.76
N ASP A 245 17.02 -13.31 5.15
CA ASP A 245 17.06 -12.59 6.42
C ASP A 245 15.90 -11.58 6.47
N THR A 246 15.21 -11.53 7.60
CA THR A 246 13.99 -10.71 7.76
C THR A 246 14.11 -9.63 8.84
N ARG A 247 15.28 -9.51 9.48
CA ARG A 247 15.52 -8.57 10.60
C ARG A 247 15.32 -7.10 10.22
N TRP A 248 15.51 -6.74 8.94
CA TRP A 248 15.40 -5.37 8.47
C TRP A 248 13.96 -4.86 8.45
N THR A 249 12.96 -5.75 8.32
CA THR A 249 11.54 -5.36 8.40
C THR A 249 11.20 -4.77 9.77
N SER A 250 11.60 -5.42 10.86
CA SER A 250 11.33 -4.91 12.21
C SER A 250 12.03 -3.57 12.46
N ARG A 251 13.27 -3.40 11.95
CA ARG A 251 14.00 -2.13 12.03
C ARG A 251 13.29 -1.04 11.22
N ALA A 252 12.83 -1.36 10.00
CA ALA A 252 12.08 -0.43 9.18
C ALA A 252 10.81 0.06 9.90
N LEU A 253 10.03 -0.86 10.46
CA LEU A 253 8.79 -0.51 11.17
C LEU A 253 9.05 0.34 12.41
N ALA A 254 10.05 -0.03 13.23
CA ALA A 254 10.40 0.73 14.43
C ALA A 254 10.88 2.14 14.08
N SER A 255 11.79 2.27 13.10
CA SER A 255 12.33 3.56 12.66
C SER A 255 11.25 4.43 12.01
N LEU A 256 10.38 3.88 11.14
CA LEU A 256 9.27 4.62 10.55
C LEU A 256 8.29 5.10 11.61
N ALA A 257 7.86 4.22 12.52
CA ALA A 257 6.90 4.59 13.55
C ALA A 257 7.44 5.68 14.48
N ALA A 258 8.65 5.51 14.99
CA ALA A 258 9.31 6.52 15.84
C ALA A 258 9.56 7.82 15.06
N GLY A 259 10.04 7.71 13.83
CA GLY A 259 10.35 8.84 12.97
C GLY A 259 9.11 9.70 12.66
N VAL A 260 7.98 9.08 12.31
CA VAL A 260 6.72 9.80 12.05
C VAL A 260 6.22 10.51 13.30
N VAL A 261 6.28 9.89 14.47
CA VAL A 261 5.89 10.52 15.74
C VAL A 261 6.81 11.70 16.07
N ILE A 262 8.13 11.52 15.98
CA ILE A 262 9.09 12.56 16.31
C ILE A 262 9.01 13.70 15.29
N LEU A 263 8.84 13.41 14.00
CA LEU A 263 8.61 14.43 12.97
C LEU A 263 7.34 15.24 13.27
N ALA A 264 6.25 14.56 13.62
CA ALA A 264 4.99 15.23 13.98
C ALA A 264 5.15 16.17 15.17
N ILE A 265 5.85 15.72 16.22
CA ILE A 265 6.18 16.56 17.39
C ILE A 265 7.06 17.74 16.96
N GLY A 266 8.10 17.49 16.16
CA GLY A 266 9.01 18.53 15.66
C GLY A 266 8.29 19.59 14.85
N LEU A 267 7.46 19.22 13.88
CA LEU A 267 6.66 20.14 13.07
C LEU A 267 5.73 20.99 13.93
N ILE A 268 5.04 20.37 14.91
CA ILE A 268 4.13 21.09 15.80
C ILE A 268 4.91 22.05 16.71
N THR A 269 5.99 21.64 17.36
CA THR A 269 6.74 22.47 18.31
C THR A 269 7.49 23.64 17.65
N THR A 270 7.85 23.50 16.37
CA THR A 270 8.58 24.53 15.61
C THR A 270 7.69 25.37 14.69
N HIS A 271 6.37 25.18 14.74
CA HIS A 271 5.42 25.81 13.80
C HIS A 271 5.78 25.55 12.32
N GLY A 272 6.35 24.38 12.03
CA GLY A 272 6.78 24.02 10.67
C GLY A 272 8.15 24.61 10.27
N ALA A 273 8.86 25.29 11.16
CA ALA A 273 10.18 25.81 10.85
C ALA A 273 11.21 24.67 10.66
N ALA A 274 12.01 24.77 9.61
CA ALA A 274 13.06 23.79 9.29
C ALA A 274 14.21 23.74 10.32
N SER A 275 14.32 24.74 11.20
CA SER A 275 15.42 24.88 12.16
C SER A 275 15.33 23.99 13.39
N GLY A 276 14.24 23.25 13.58
CA GLY A 276 14.06 22.39 14.75
C GLY A 276 14.87 21.09 14.68
N MET A 277 15.81 20.89 15.60
CA MET A 277 16.57 19.64 15.70
C MET A 277 15.66 18.40 15.79
N ILE A 278 14.53 18.50 16.50
CA ILE A 278 13.56 17.39 16.63
C ILE A 278 12.98 17.01 15.27
N THR A 279 12.69 17.99 14.40
CA THR A 279 12.19 17.76 13.04
C THR A 279 13.20 16.97 12.20
N TRP A 280 14.47 17.36 12.25
CA TRP A 280 15.56 16.65 11.56
C TRP A 280 15.80 15.22 12.09
N VAL A 281 15.72 15.03 13.42
CA VAL A 281 15.80 13.69 14.02
C VAL A 281 14.65 12.82 13.54
N GLY A 282 13.42 13.36 13.50
CA GLY A 282 12.26 12.65 12.97
C GLY A 282 12.45 12.24 11.50
N LEU A 283 12.92 13.18 10.66
CA LEU A 283 13.22 12.90 9.26
C LEU A 283 14.32 11.83 9.12
N LEU A 284 15.42 11.94 9.85
CA LEU A 284 16.51 10.96 9.81
C LEU A 284 16.04 9.54 10.16
N LEU A 285 15.16 9.42 11.15
CA LEU A 285 14.57 8.12 11.50
C LEU A 285 13.66 7.59 10.40
N ILE A 286 12.87 8.44 9.74
CA ILE A 286 12.06 8.04 8.59
C ILE A 286 12.96 7.54 7.46
N GLU A 287 14.02 8.28 7.11
CA GLU A 287 14.98 7.87 6.09
C GLU A 287 15.65 6.53 6.42
N CYS A 288 16.08 6.36 7.68
CA CYS A 288 16.62 5.10 8.16
C CYS A 288 15.59 3.95 7.98
N GLY A 289 14.32 4.20 8.29
CA GLY A 289 13.24 3.25 8.09
C GLY A 289 13.02 2.88 6.63
N VAL A 290 13.03 3.86 5.73
CA VAL A 290 12.92 3.64 4.27
C VAL A 290 14.13 2.85 3.76
N VAL A 291 15.35 3.21 4.16
CA VAL A 291 16.57 2.47 3.79
C VAL A 291 16.50 1.02 4.29
N CYS A 292 16.09 0.78 5.53
CA CYS A 292 15.91 -0.58 6.04
C CYS A 292 14.89 -1.38 5.20
N PHE A 293 13.77 -0.75 4.80
CA PHE A 293 12.78 -1.39 3.92
C PHE A 293 13.35 -1.71 2.54
N LEU A 294 14.09 -0.79 1.93
CA LEU A 294 14.73 -1.00 0.62
C LEU A 294 15.80 -2.10 0.69
N ILE A 295 16.58 -2.17 1.78
CA ILE A 295 17.53 -3.27 2.02
C ILE A 295 16.77 -4.59 2.12
N GLN A 296 15.69 -4.65 2.90
CA GLN A 296 14.89 -5.87 3.05
C GLN A 296 14.30 -6.33 1.71
N ALA A 297 13.72 -5.41 0.95
CA ALA A 297 13.20 -5.71 -0.38
C ALA A 297 14.32 -6.22 -1.31
N GLY A 298 15.49 -5.54 -1.31
CA GLY A 298 16.66 -5.96 -2.07
C GLY A 298 17.15 -7.36 -1.72
N LEU A 299 17.13 -7.74 -0.45
CA LEU A 299 17.46 -9.11 -0.01
C LEU A 299 16.44 -10.12 -0.55
N PHE A 300 15.15 -9.82 -0.52
CA PHE A 300 14.13 -10.68 -1.11
C PHE A 300 14.32 -10.81 -2.64
N PHE A 301 14.58 -9.71 -3.35
CA PHE A 301 14.85 -9.74 -4.79
C PHE A 301 16.13 -10.52 -5.14
N ARG A 302 17.16 -10.48 -4.32
CA ARG A 302 18.40 -11.27 -4.50
C ARG A 302 18.17 -12.76 -4.24
N ALA A 303 17.39 -13.10 -3.21
CA ALA A 303 17.08 -14.49 -2.84
C ALA A 303 16.04 -15.16 -3.76
N ARG A 304 15.54 -14.46 -4.79
CA ARG A 304 14.50 -14.98 -5.69
C ARG A 304 14.94 -16.24 -6.42
N LYS A 305 14.04 -17.20 -6.53
CA LYS A 305 14.24 -18.40 -7.36
C LYS A 305 13.70 -18.24 -8.78
N ARG A 306 12.93 -17.20 -9.05
CA ARG A 306 12.42 -16.88 -10.40
C ARG A 306 13.43 -16.02 -11.16
N PRO A 307 13.94 -16.45 -12.34
CA PRO A 307 14.95 -15.69 -13.08
C PRO A 307 14.37 -14.39 -13.66
N ARG A 308 13.11 -14.40 -14.11
CA ARG A 308 12.42 -13.25 -14.71
C ARG A 308 11.36 -12.71 -13.77
N LEU A 309 11.34 -11.39 -13.56
CA LEU A 309 10.28 -10.71 -12.84
C LEU A 309 9.05 -10.59 -13.75
N ASP A 310 7.90 -10.98 -13.23
CA ASP A 310 6.61 -10.72 -13.88
C ASP A 310 6.22 -9.23 -13.78
N ALA A 311 5.14 -8.84 -14.47
CA ALA A 311 4.70 -7.45 -14.52
C ALA A 311 4.44 -6.88 -13.12
N GLY A 312 3.75 -7.59 -12.25
CA GLY A 312 3.45 -7.12 -10.89
C GLY A 312 4.71 -6.82 -10.07
N LEU A 313 5.73 -7.68 -10.15
CA LEU A 313 7.00 -7.46 -9.45
C LEU A 313 7.83 -6.32 -10.07
N ARG A 314 7.70 -6.07 -11.38
CA ARG A 314 8.32 -4.89 -12.02
C ARG A 314 7.68 -3.60 -11.56
N HIS A 315 6.35 -3.53 -11.50
CA HIS A 315 5.63 -2.38 -10.92
C HIS A 315 6.07 -2.13 -9.47
N ALA A 316 6.12 -3.17 -8.65
CA ALA A 316 6.57 -3.05 -7.26
C ALA A 316 8.02 -2.55 -7.16
N ALA A 317 8.94 -3.06 -8.00
CA ALA A 317 10.33 -2.59 -8.02
C ALA A 317 10.44 -1.13 -8.46
N THR A 318 9.66 -0.72 -9.48
CA THR A 318 9.61 0.69 -9.93
C THR A 318 9.01 1.58 -8.83
N GLY A 319 7.96 1.11 -8.13
CA GLY A 319 7.41 1.82 -6.98
C GLY A 319 8.44 2.02 -5.86
N LEU A 320 9.24 1.00 -5.53
CA LEU A 320 10.35 1.12 -4.57
C LEU A 320 11.40 2.16 -5.01
N PHE A 321 11.72 2.23 -6.31
CA PHE A 321 12.60 3.27 -6.85
C PHE A 321 12.04 4.68 -6.62
N PHE A 322 10.75 4.91 -6.86
CA PHE A 322 10.12 6.21 -6.62
C PHE A 322 10.00 6.54 -5.13
N ILE A 323 9.78 5.56 -4.25
CA ILE A 323 9.83 5.75 -2.79
C ILE A 323 11.24 6.24 -2.40
N ALA A 324 12.28 5.61 -2.93
CA ALA A 324 13.66 6.03 -2.68
C ALA A 324 13.94 7.44 -3.23
N ALA A 325 13.44 7.78 -4.42
CA ALA A 325 13.61 9.10 -5.01
C ALA A 325 12.88 10.19 -4.20
N SER A 326 11.66 9.91 -3.75
CA SER A 326 10.92 10.81 -2.85
C SER A 326 11.66 11.00 -1.53
N ALA A 327 12.11 9.92 -0.89
CA ALA A 327 12.90 9.99 0.33
C ALA A 327 14.17 10.84 0.14
N ALA A 328 14.92 10.64 -0.93
CA ALA A 328 16.12 11.43 -1.22
C ALA A 328 15.86 12.95 -1.37
N LEU A 329 14.63 13.35 -1.72
CA LEU A 329 14.22 14.76 -1.79
C LEU A 329 13.82 15.34 -0.42
N ALA A 330 13.41 14.52 0.54
CA ALA A 330 12.84 15.01 1.80
C ALA A 330 13.78 15.94 2.61
N PRO A 331 15.10 15.69 2.72
CA PRO A 331 16.01 16.62 3.37
C PRO A 331 16.08 17.98 2.67
N LEU A 332 16.01 18.01 1.34
CA LEU A 332 16.00 19.25 0.57
C LEU A 332 14.70 20.02 0.77
N VAL A 333 13.55 19.31 0.76
CA VAL A 333 12.24 19.91 1.07
C VAL A 333 12.25 20.56 2.45
N LEU A 334 12.75 19.85 3.46
CA LEU A 334 12.82 20.39 4.82
C LEU A 334 13.75 21.60 4.92
N ALA A 335 14.90 21.58 4.23
CA ALA A 335 15.89 22.66 4.25
C ALA A 335 15.42 23.90 3.48
N SER A 336 14.64 23.73 2.40
CA SER A 336 14.23 24.82 1.51
C SER A 336 13.15 25.74 2.11
N GLY A 337 12.40 25.27 3.11
CA GLY A 337 11.31 26.02 3.74
C GLY A 337 10.08 26.18 2.83
N PRO A 338 9.04 26.90 3.33
CA PRO A 338 7.70 26.93 2.71
C PRO A 338 7.61 27.72 1.40
N GLU A 339 8.69 28.37 0.97
CA GLU A 339 8.73 29.17 -0.27
C GLU A 339 8.83 28.31 -1.54
N HIS A 340 9.32 27.07 -1.42
CA HIS A 340 9.57 26.17 -2.53
C HIS A 340 8.43 25.19 -2.78
N ARG A 341 7.21 25.70 -2.98
CA ARG A 341 5.97 24.93 -3.10
C ARG A 341 5.98 23.87 -4.22
N GLN A 342 6.70 24.13 -5.32
CA GLN A 342 6.88 23.16 -6.39
C GLN A 342 7.71 21.97 -5.92
N LEU A 343 8.71 22.19 -5.08
CA LEU A 343 9.53 21.10 -4.51
C LEU A 343 8.70 20.23 -3.56
N ASP A 344 7.89 20.85 -2.66
CA ASP A 344 6.96 20.13 -1.80
C ASP A 344 5.99 19.26 -2.60
N THR A 345 5.40 19.85 -3.65
CA THR A 345 4.46 19.14 -4.53
C THR A 345 5.15 18.00 -5.27
N THR A 346 6.37 18.20 -5.76
CA THR A 346 7.16 17.18 -6.47
C THR A 346 7.49 16.01 -5.53
N TYR A 347 7.90 16.29 -4.30
CA TYR A 347 8.15 15.29 -3.27
C TYR A 347 6.93 14.38 -3.04
N VAL A 348 5.76 15.00 -2.85
CA VAL A 348 4.51 14.26 -2.62
C VAL A 348 4.09 13.47 -3.86
N LEU A 349 4.20 14.04 -5.06
CA LEU A 349 3.87 13.36 -6.31
C LEU A 349 4.74 12.11 -6.54
N LEU A 350 6.05 12.21 -6.35
CA LEU A 350 6.94 11.05 -6.48
C LEU A 350 6.61 9.96 -5.46
N GLY A 351 6.37 10.34 -4.20
CA GLY A 351 6.00 9.39 -3.15
C GLY A 351 4.62 8.76 -3.37
N LEU A 352 3.60 9.57 -3.62
CA LEU A 352 2.22 9.12 -3.72
C LEU A 352 1.92 8.40 -5.04
N LEU A 353 2.23 9.01 -6.19
CA LEU A 353 1.92 8.42 -7.50
C LEU A 353 2.99 7.40 -7.89
N GLY A 354 4.22 7.82 -8.06
CA GLY A 354 5.31 6.97 -8.50
C GLY A 354 5.63 5.86 -7.50
N GLY A 355 5.61 6.17 -6.21
CA GLY A 355 5.95 5.25 -5.12
C GLY A 355 4.78 4.36 -4.71
N LEU A 356 3.94 4.86 -3.82
CA LEU A 356 2.90 4.08 -3.15
C LEU A 356 1.86 3.51 -4.13
N THR A 357 1.35 4.35 -5.06
CA THR A 357 0.32 3.91 -6.02
C THR A 357 0.88 2.86 -6.97
N LEU A 358 2.04 3.06 -7.55
CA LEU A 358 2.61 2.10 -8.50
C LEU A 358 3.01 0.78 -7.82
N TYR A 359 3.51 0.85 -6.57
CA TYR A 359 3.76 -0.35 -5.76
C TYR A 359 2.49 -1.17 -5.56
N VAL A 360 1.37 -0.50 -5.20
CA VAL A 360 0.07 -1.16 -4.97
C VAL A 360 -0.51 -1.72 -6.27
N ILE A 361 -0.37 -1.03 -7.42
CA ILE A 361 -0.72 -1.58 -8.75
C ILE A 361 0.01 -2.92 -8.98
N GLY A 362 1.31 -2.99 -8.62
CA GLY A 362 2.09 -4.22 -8.69
C GLY A 362 1.49 -5.37 -7.86
N GLN A 363 0.98 -5.07 -6.65
CA GLN A 363 0.32 -6.06 -5.82
C GLN A 363 -1.03 -6.50 -6.41
N PHE A 364 -1.78 -5.60 -7.05
CA PHE A 364 -3.02 -5.94 -7.75
C PHE A 364 -2.79 -6.97 -8.86
N TYR A 365 -1.74 -6.83 -9.67
CA TYR A 365 -1.34 -7.83 -10.68
C TYR A 365 -0.97 -9.20 -10.10
N LYS A 366 -0.74 -9.29 -8.80
CA LYS A 366 -0.48 -10.57 -8.10
C LYS A 366 -1.74 -11.10 -7.43
N ILE A 367 -2.44 -10.24 -6.68
CA ILE A 367 -3.53 -10.64 -5.80
C ILE A 367 -4.80 -10.93 -6.60
N VAL A 368 -5.25 -10.01 -7.46
CA VAL A 368 -6.54 -10.16 -8.15
C VAL A 368 -6.56 -11.35 -9.11
N PRO A 369 -5.54 -11.56 -9.99
CA PRO A 369 -5.50 -12.77 -10.81
C PRO A 369 -5.44 -14.05 -10.00
N PHE A 370 -4.73 -14.07 -8.87
CA PHE A 370 -4.68 -15.24 -8.00
C PHE A 370 -6.05 -15.53 -7.37
N LEU A 371 -6.76 -14.54 -6.85
CA LEU A 371 -8.10 -14.71 -6.27
C LEU A 371 -9.11 -15.17 -7.32
N ALA A 372 -9.08 -14.57 -8.51
CA ALA A 372 -9.93 -14.95 -9.62
C ALA A 372 -9.64 -16.39 -10.07
N TRP A 373 -8.38 -16.78 -10.14
CA TRP A 373 -7.96 -18.14 -10.47
C TRP A 373 -8.46 -19.14 -9.42
N MET A 374 -8.25 -18.85 -8.14
CA MET A 374 -8.72 -19.71 -7.04
C MET A 374 -10.23 -19.91 -7.06
N ALA A 375 -10.99 -18.83 -7.30
CA ALA A 375 -12.45 -18.90 -7.35
C ALA A 375 -12.98 -19.80 -8.48
N ARG A 376 -12.29 -19.80 -9.63
CA ARG A 376 -12.81 -20.44 -10.85
C ARG A 376 -12.21 -21.79 -11.15
N PHE A 377 -10.90 -21.94 -11.02
CA PHE A 377 -10.16 -23.08 -11.54
C PHE A 377 -9.68 -24.07 -10.48
N ARG A 378 -9.76 -23.71 -9.19
CA ARG A 378 -9.30 -24.60 -8.11
C ARG A 378 -9.94 -25.99 -8.17
N ASN A 379 -11.25 -26.08 -8.39
CA ASN A 379 -12.00 -27.34 -8.40
C ASN A 379 -11.80 -28.16 -9.71
N GLU A 380 -11.20 -27.54 -10.72
CA GLU A 380 -10.89 -28.17 -12.01
C GLU A 380 -9.45 -28.69 -12.08
N MET A 381 -8.61 -28.36 -11.10
CA MET A 381 -7.23 -28.85 -11.02
C MET A 381 -7.17 -30.39 -11.00
N GLY A 382 -6.33 -30.95 -11.85
CA GLY A 382 -6.20 -32.39 -12.01
C GLY A 382 -7.31 -33.05 -12.81
N LYS A 383 -8.41 -32.36 -13.14
CA LYS A 383 -9.53 -32.86 -13.93
C LYS A 383 -9.53 -32.34 -15.37
N LYS A 384 -9.10 -31.11 -15.57
CA LYS A 384 -9.02 -30.41 -16.85
C LYS A 384 -7.75 -29.57 -16.93
N ARG A 385 -7.38 -29.21 -18.18
CA ARG A 385 -6.31 -28.22 -18.39
C ARG A 385 -6.80 -26.84 -17.95
N VAL A 386 -6.17 -26.28 -16.91
CA VAL A 386 -6.47 -24.93 -16.39
C VAL A 386 -5.36 -23.95 -16.75
N PRO A 387 -5.66 -22.64 -16.95
CA PRO A 387 -4.63 -21.64 -17.21
C PRO A 387 -3.77 -21.43 -15.98
N THR A 388 -2.55 -20.97 -16.17
CA THR A 388 -1.74 -20.43 -15.06
C THR A 388 -2.22 -19.03 -14.69
N VAL A 389 -1.97 -18.58 -13.46
CA VAL A 389 -2.31 -17.21 -13.02
C VAL A 389 -1.71 -16.13 -13.94
N ALA A 390 -0.50 -16.39 -14.47
CA ALA A 390 0.18 -15.45 -15.37
C ALA A 390 -0.48 -15.35 -16.78
N GLN A 391 -1.31 -16.30 -17.17
CA GLN A 391 -2.03 -16.30 -18.44
C GLN A 391 -3.37 -15.53 -18.37
N LEU A 392 -3.79 -15.08 -17.18
CA LEU A 392 -5.07 -14.38 -17.02
C LEU A 392 -5.04 -12.93 -17.52
N TYR A 393 -3.86 -12.34 -17.72
CA TYR A 393 -3.70 -10.98 -18.24
C TYR A 393 -2.58 -10.92 -19.28
N SER A 394 -2.55 -9.85 -20.09
CA SER A 394 -1.52 -9.64 -21.11
C SER A 394 -0.25 -9.02 -20.49
N PRO A 395 0.90 -9.72 -20.50
CA PRO A 395 2.16 -9.14 -20.01
C PRO A 395 2.61 -7.89 -20.79
N LEU A 396 2.32 -7.84 -22.12
CA LEU A 396 2.67 -6.70 -22.95
C LEU A 396 1.92 -5.44 -22.49
N VAL A 397 0.59 -5.53 -22.33
CA VAL A 397 -0.23 -4.41 -21.85
C VAL A 397 0.21 -3.98 -20.46
N ALA A 398 0.53 -4.94 -19.57
CA ALA A 398 1.04 -4.63 -18.24
C ALA A 398 2.44 -3.99 -18.23
N HIS A 399 3.25 -4.15 -19.26
CA HIS A 399 4.50 -3.38 -19.41
C HIS A 399 4.26 -2.00 -20.01
N ILE A 400 3.27 -1.86 -20.89
CA ILE A 400 2.89 -0.56 -21.46
C ILE A 400 2.29 0.34 -20.37
N ASP A 401 1.39 -0.18 -19.53
CA ASP A 401 0.83 0.60 -18.43
C ASP A 401 1.88 1.03 -17.42
N LEU A 402 2.85 0.17 -17.09
CA LEU A 402 4.00 0.50 -16.26
C LEU A 402 4.80 1.66 -16.86
N ALA A 403 5.12 1.58 -18.16
CA ALA A 403 5.92 2.59 -18.84
C ALA A 403 5.20 3.94 -18.88
N LEU A 404 3.89 3.94 -19.21
CA LEU A 404 3.07 5.14 -19.24
C LEU A 404 2.93 5.78 -17.85
N PHE A 405 2.65 4.96 -16.83
CA PHE A 405 2.50 5.45 -15.47
C PHE A 405 3.81 6.01 -14.91
N ALA A 406 4.92 5.31 -15.10
CA ALA A 406 6.24 5.76 -14.63
C ALA A 406 6.72 7.02 -15.36
N ALA A 407 6.61 7.04 -16.69
CA ALA A 407 6.96 8.23 -17.50
C ALA A 407 6.05 9.41 -17.15
N GLY A 408 4.75 9.17 -16.96
CA GLY A 408 3.80 10.18 -16.52
C GLY A 408 4.14 10.74 -15.14
N SER A 409 4.50 9.89 -14.17
CA SER A 409 4.91 10.35 -12.82
C SER A 409 6.17 11.21 -12.85
N LEU A 410 7.18 10.81 -13.62
CA LEU A 410 8.40 11.61 -13.83
C LEU A 410 8.11 12.92 -14.56
N GLY A 411 7.30 12.86 -15.62
CA GLY A 411 6.91 14.04 -16.39
C GLY A 411 6.10 15.04 -15.55
N MET A 412 5.21 14.56 -14.67
CA MET A 412 4.50 15.43 -13.71
C MET A 412 5.47 16.09 -12.73
N ALA A 413 6.39 15.33 -12.15
CA ALA A 413 7.43 15.88 -11.26
C ALA A 413 8.25 16.96 -11.96
N MET A 414 8.68 16.71 -13.22
CA MET A 414 9.41 17.69 -14.04
C MET A 414 8.55 18.91 -14.39
N GLY A 415 7.29 18.71 -14.77
CA GLY A 415 6.37 19.79 -15.10
C GLY A 415 6.06 20.70 -13.91
N VAL A 416 5.93 20.10 -12.70
CA VAL A 416 5.71 20.86 -11.46
C VAL A 416 6.96 21.63 -11.06
N ILE A 417 8.13 21.00 -11.03
CA ILE A 417 9.38 21.69 -10.62
C ILE A 417 9.77 22.83 -11.57
N THR A 418 9.43 22.70 -12.85
CA THR A 418 9.68 23.75 -13.87
C THR A 418 8.53 24.77 -13.99
N GLY A 419 7.37 24.52 -13.34
CA GLY A 419 6.19 25.37 -13.46
C GLY A 419 5.47 25.27 -14.82
N ILE A 420 5.78 24.24 -15.65
CA ILE A 420 5.23 24.10 -17.01
C ILE A 420 3.92 23.32 -16.98
N SER A 421 2.81 24.04 -17.00
CA SER A 421 1.45 23.47 -16.92
C SER A 421 1.14 22.48 -18.06
N LEU A 422 1.57 22.79 -19.30
CA LEU A 422 1.35 21.90 -20.45
C LEU A 422 2.07 20.56 -20.28
N LEU A 423 3.32 20.58 -19.80
CA LEU A 423 4.09 19.36 -19.51
C LEU A 423 3.42 18.54 -18.42
N THR A 424 3.00 19.20 -17.32
CA THR A 424 2.26 18.55 -16.20
C THR A 424 0.98 17.88 -16.72
N ARG A 425 0.22 18.55 -17.61
CA ARG A 425 -1.02 18.02 -18.16
C ARG A 425 -0.79 16.83 -19.10
N ILE A 426 0.19 16.91 -20.01
CA ILE A 426 0.56 15.78 -20.89
C ILE A 426 1.00 14.58 -20.05
N ALA A 427 1.81 14.82 -19.03
CA ALA A 427 2.24 13.77 -18.12
C ALA A 427 1.07 13.15 -17.32
N ALA A 428 0.11 13.94 -16.87
CA ALA A 428 -1.12 13.45 -16.24
C ALA A 428 -1.95 12.59 -17.20
N MET A 429 -2.00 12.93 -18.51
CA MET A 429 -2.64 12.09 -19.53
C MET A 429 -1.94 10.74 -19.68
N LEU A 430 -0.61 10.68 -19.60
CA LEU A 430 0.15 9.42 -19.59
C LEU A 430 -0.21 8.55 -18.36
N VAL A 431 -0.29 9.17 -17.17
CA VAL A 431 -0.75 8.46 -15.96
C VAL A 431 -2.16 7.90 -16.17
N ALA A 432 -3.09 8.72 -16.64
CA ALA A 432 -4.48 8.30 -16.86
C ALA A 432 -4.59 7.17 -17.91
N SER A 433 -3.78 7.23 -18.97
CA SER A 433 -3.72 6.17 -19.98
C SER A 433 -3.17 4.86 -19.40
N GLY A 434 -2.10 4.93 -18.58
CA GLY A 434 -1.58 3.77 -17.84
C GLY A 434 -2.63 3.17 -16.91
N VAL A 435 -3.34 4.01 -16.15
CA VAL A 435 -4.46 3.57 -15.27
C VAL A 435 -5.56 2.90 -16.08
N ALA A 436 -5.97 3.46 -17.22
CA ALA A 436 -7.01 2.88 -18.07
C ALA A 436 -6.62 1.47 -18.57
N LEU A 437 -5.37 1.29 -19.00
CA LEU A 437 -4.85 -0.02 -19.41
C LEU A 437 -4.82 -1.00 -18.23
N PHE A 438 -4.28 -0.58 -17.09
CA PHE A 438 -4.25 -1.40 -15.87
C PHE A 438 -5.67 -1.85 -15.47
N VAL A 439 -6.61 -0.91 -15.33
CA VAL A 439 -7.99 -1.22 -14.93
C VAL A 439 -8.66 -2.13 -15.94
N SER A 440 -8.43 -1.95 -17.24
CA SER A 440 -8.95 -2.84 -18.27
C SER A 440 -8.45 -4.28 -18.09
N GLN A 441 -7.17 -4.49 -17.76
CA GLN A 441 -6.62 -5.82 -17.51
C GLN A 441 -7.24 -6.46 -16.26
N ILE A 442 -7.36 -5.70 -15.16
CA ILE A 442 -7.95 -6.20 -13.92
C ILE A 442 -9.45 -6.52 -14.11
N ALA A 443 -10.19 -5.67 -14.80
CA ALA A 443 -11.59 -5.91 -15.12
C ALA A 443 -11.78 -7.18 -15.97
N ARG A 444 -10.96 -7.38 -17.00
CA ARG A 444 -10.95 -8.63 -17.80
C ARG A 444 -10.71 -9.85 -16.94
N VAL A 445 -9.71 -9.82 -16.05
CA VAL A 445 -9.43 -10.91 -15.11
C VAL A 445 -10.62 -11.15 -14.19
N ALA A 446 -11.24 -10.09 -13.68
CA ALA A 446 -12.38 -10.19 -12.77
C ALA A 446 -13.66 -10.68 -13.44
N LEU A 447 -13.92 -10.35 -14.70
CA LEU A 447 -15.14 -10.66 -15.44
C LEU A 447 -15.06 -11.93 -16.30
N ALA A 448 -13.84 -12.43 -16.64
CA ALA A 448 -13.69 -13.63 -17.47
C ALA A 448 -14.38 -14.84 -16.82
N THR A 449 -15.31 -15.48 -17.51
CA THR A 449 -16.08 -16.61 -16.98
C THR A 449 -15.55 -17.97 -17.44
N SER A 450 -14.75 -18.00 -18.52
CA SER A 450 -14.20 -19.22 -19.10
C SER A 450 -12.78 -19.06 -19.63
N PHE A 451 -12.10 -20.17 -19.87
CA PHE A 451 -10.78 -20.18 -20.52
C PHE A 451 -10.81 -19.60 -21.95
N ARG A 452 -11.95 -19.74 -22.66
CA ARG A 452 -12.13 -19.18 -24.02
C ARG A 452 -12.13 -17.66 -24.01
N ASP A 453 -12.72 -17.02 -22.99
CA ASP A 453 -12.75 -15.56 -22.85
C ASP A 453 -11.34 -14.97 -22.67
N ILE A 454 -10.44 -15.77 -22.11
CA ILE A 454 -9.02 -15.40 -21.91
C ILE A 454 -8.23 -15.55 -23.22
N GLY A 455 -8.51 -16.60 -24.02
CA GLY A 455 -7.84 -16.90 -25.31
C GLY A 455 -8.21 -15.95 -26.44
N ALA A 456 -9.45 -15.43 -26.46
CA ALA A 456 -9.93 -14.46 -27.47
C ALA A 456 -9.19 -13.10 -27.38
N ALA A 457 -8.39 -12.86 -26.35
CA ALA A 457 -7.65 -11.65 -26.10
C ALA A 457 -6.18 -11.66 -26.59
N GLY A 458 -5.81 -12.54 -27.52
CA GLY A 458 -4.52 -12.49 -28.22
C GLY A 458 -3.34 -13.16 -27.53
N VAL A 459 -3.59 -14.04 -26.54
CA VAL A 459 -2.55 -14.92 -26.01
C VAL A 459 -2.56 -16.22 -26.83
N GLN A 460 -1.74 -16.27 -27.87
CA GLN A 460 -1.48 -17.57 -28.52
C GLN A 460 -0.91 -18.54 -27.47
N PRO A 461 -1.43 -19.80 -27.39
CA PRO A 461 -0.81 -20.82 -26.56
C PRO A 461 0.62 -21.03 -27.09
N GLN A 462 1.63 -20.73 -26.30
CA GLN A 462 2.97 -21.25 -26.58
C GLN A 462 2.84 -22.79 -26.58
N ILE A 463 2.77 -23.34 -27.76
CA ILE A 463 2.86 -24.77 -27.99
C ILE A 463 4.22 -25.20 -27.41
N ALA A 464 4.18 -25.98 -26.36
CA ALA A 464 5.34 -26.64 -25.83
C ALA A 464 5.94 -27.54 -26.94
N LYS A 465 6.90 -27.02 -27.68
CA LYS A 465 7.91 -27.84 -28.36
C LYS A 465 8.93 -28.20 -27.30
N THR A 466 8.84 -29.41 -26.80
CA THR A 466 9.95 -30.28 -26.37
C THR A 466 9.40 -31.39 -25.48
N PHE A 467 9.20 -32.52 -26.14
CA PHE A 467 9.48 -33.88 -25.66
C PHE A 467 9.34 -34.79 -26.90
N GLU A 468 10.38 -34.83 -27.66
CA GLU A 468 10.89 -36.01 -28.35
C GLU A 468 12.34 -36.21 -27.93
#